data_d9f2c3185172f8e23f63ac9c8f6d40fb
#
_entry.id   d9f2c3185172f8e23f63ac9c8f6d40fb
#
_cell.length_a   1.000
_cell.length_b   1.000
_cell.length_c   1.000
_cell.angle_alpha   90.00
_cell.angle_beta   90.00
_cell.angle_gamma   90.00
#
_symmetry.space_group_name_H-M   'P 1'
#
loop_
_entity.id
_entity.type
_entity.pdbx_description
1 polymer ?
#
loop_
_entity_poly.entity_id
_entity_poly.type
_entity_poly.pdbx_seq_one_letter_code
_entity_poly.pdbx_strand_id
1 'polypeptide(L)'
;MILDQFLLLFSTFATFITCFILLKLAIWSIPGATRLEVLADLDNATNIMDPNAILAFIVGLVASIGVLMYISSGKPKPFLDPKNWQRYTLLEKKSISENTAQYRFRLPNANGILGLPIGQHISVQAECDGKNVTRSYTPVSSDDDRGFFDLLIKTYPKGNISQHLSKLKVGDPLEVKGPKGQMRYHPEMSKHLGMLAGGTGITPMLQIIRAIVKNPKDKTKVDLIYANVNVDDILLREELDSLAKEHPQQFNVLHFLNNPPENWEGGSGFVTKEAIQERFPKPADDIKILLCGPPPMINAMKKHLEELGYDKPNTVSKMPDQVFAF
;
A
#
# COMPACT_ATOMS: atom_id res chain seq x y z
N MET A 1 17.62 12.24 -4.17
CA MET A 1 17.44 12.03 -2.72
C MET A 1 18.65 12.49 -1.88
N ILE A 2 19.88 12.00 -2.06
CA ILE A 2 21.08 12.51 -1.36
C ILE A 2 21.41 13.93 -1.80
N LEU A 3 21.32 14.22 -3.08
CA LEU A 3 21.58 15.55 -3.66
C LEU A 3 20.55 16.59 -3.18
N ASP A 4 19.27 16.20 -3.06
CA ASP A 4 18.20 17.09 -2.57
C ASP A 4 18.37 17.43 -1.09
N GLN A 5 18.85 16.47 -0.29
CA GLN A 5 19.18 16.68 1.13
C GLN A 5 20.42 17.57 1.30
N PHE A 6 21.42 17.43 0.43
CA PHE A 6 22.59 18.30 0.40
C PHE A 6 22.23 19.73 -0.01
N LEU A 7 21.35 19.89 -1.01
CA LEU A 7 20.84 21.18 -1.45
C LEU A 7 20.01 21.88 -0.36
N LEU A 8 19.18 21.11 0.40
CA LEU A 8 18.41 21.65 1.52
C LEU A 8 19.33 22.11 2.68
N LEU A 9 20.33 21.32 3.02
CA LEU A 9 21.33 21.66 4.03
C LEU A 9 22.16 22.88 3.62
N PHE A 10 22.60 22.94 2.36
CA PHE A 10 23.35 24.08 1.83
C PHE A 10 22.49 25.35 1.77
N SER A 11 21.22 25.23 1.41
CA SER A 11 20.24 26.33 1.39
C SER A 11 19.97 26.87 2.80
N THR A 12 19.75 26.01 3.78
CA THR A 12 19.54 26.45 5.19
C THR A 12 20.79 27.10 5.75
N PHE A 13 21.97 26.58 5.44
CA PHE A 13 23.24 27.16 5.85
C PHE A 13 23.50 28.53 5.20
N ALA A 14 23.28 28.62 3.88
CA ALA A 14 23.42 29.89 3.16
C ALA A 14 22.44 30.96 3.66
N THR A 15 21.18 30.56 3.96
CA THR A 15 20.18 31.45 4.55
C THR A 15 20.59 31.95 5.91
N PHE A 16 21.12 31.06 6.77
CA PHE A 16 21.60 31.44 8.11
C PHE A 16 22.76 32.42 8.04
N ILE A 17 23.76 32.17 7.20
CA ILE A 17 24.89 33.09 6.97
C ILE A 17 24.38 34.44 6.44
N THR A 18 23.47 34.43 5.47
CA THR A 18 22.91 35.64 4.88
C THR A 18 22.14 36.47 5.93
N CYS A 19 21.27 35.84 6.71
CA CYS A 19 20.56 36.50 7.81
C CYS A 19 21.53 37.07 8.87
N PHE A 20 22.59 36.33 9.19
CA PHE A 20 23.61 36.77 10.12
C PHE A 20 24.40 37.98 9.62
N ILE A 21 24.79 37.98 8.34
CA ILE A 21 25.47 39.14 7.70
C ILE A 21 24.52 40.33 7.66
N LEU A 22 23.25 40.14 7.29
CA LEU A 22 22.26 41.22 7.26
C LEU A 22 21.99 41.80 8.65
N LEU A 23 21.95 40.95 9.68
CA LEU A 23 21.81 41.41 11.07
C LEU A 23 23.00 42.24 11.50
N LYS A 24 24.25 41.84 11.17
CA LYS A 24 25.45 42.63 11.43
C LYS A 24 25.45 43.98 10.70
N LEU A 25 25.08 44.00 9.43
CA LEU A 25 24.98 45.23 8.64
C LEU A 25 23.91 46.16 9.17
N ALA A 26 22.75 45.61 9.63
CA ALA A 26 21.70 46.40 10.27
C ALA A 26 22.17 47.01 11.60
N ILE A 27 22.89 46.25 12.43
CA ILE A 27 23.45 46.73 13.71
C ILE A 27 24.51 47.81 13.44
N TRP A 28 25.32 47.67 12.37
CA TRP A 28 26.37 48.60 12.01
C TRP A 28 25.81 49.91 11.45
N SER A 29 24.64 49.93 10.85
CA SER A 29 23.96 51.09 10.30
C SER A 29 23.22 51.95 11.30
N ILE A 30 23.10 51.49 12.62
CA ILE A 30 22.47 52.28 13.67
C ILE A 30 23.45 53.31 14.21
N PRO A 31 23.09 54.61 14.28
CA PRO A 31 23.97 55.65 14.83
C PRO A 31 24.35 55.36 16.27
N GLY A 32 25.63 55.57 16.62
CA GLY A 32 26.26 55.13 17.86
C GLY A 32 25.67 55.65 19.18
N ALA A 33 24.78 56.63 19.15
CA ALA A 33 24.14 57.21 20.36
C ALA A 33 22.92 56.42 20.88
N THR A 34 22.45 55.42 20.15
CA THR A 34 21.25 54.60 20.49
C THR A 34 21.53 53.11 20.62
N ARG A 35 22.77 52.68 20.69
CA ARG A 35 23.13 51.29 20.95
C ARG A 35 22.79 50.94 22.43
N LEU A 36 21.69 50.22 22.62
CA LEU A 36 21.42 49.54 23.86
C LEU A 36 22.58 48.59 24.20
N GLU A 37 23.00 48.48 25.46
CA GLU A 37 24.07 47.57 25.91
C GLU A 37 23.90 46.14 25.37
N VAL A 38 22.63 45.69 25.25
CA VAL A 38 22.27 44.39 24.65
C VAL A 38 22.75 44.23 23.20
N LEU A 39 22.84 45.31 22.38
CA LEU A 39 23.35 45.29 21.03
C LEU A 39 24.89 45.28 20.97
N ALA A 40 25.54 45.87 21.97
CA ALA A 40 27.00 45.82 22.12
C ALA A 40 27.48 44.41 22.51
N ASP A 41 26.73 43.73 23.39
CA ASP A 41 26.98 42.32 23.71
C ASP A 41 26.73 41.40 22.55
N LEU A 42 25.73 41.69 21.70
CA LEU A 42 25.47 40.92 20.46
C LEU A 42 26.58 41.11 19.42
N ASP A 43 27.20 42.31 19.35
CA ASP A 43 28.32 42.59 18.43
C ASP A 43 29.58 41.82 18.87
N ASN A 44 29.83 41.69 20.17
CA ASN A 44 30.89 40.86 20.71
C ASN A 44 30.59 39.35 20.50
N ALA A 45 29.37 38.93 20.76
CA ALA A 45 28.94 37.53 20.57
C ALA A 45 28.92 37.10 19.11
N THR A 46 28.86 38.05 18.17
CA THR A 46 28.85 37.78 16.71
C THR A 46 30.22 37.89 16.05
N ASN A 47 31.31 37.92 16.82
CA ASN A 47 32.64 37.83 16.23
C ASN A 47 32.86 36.41 15.66
N ILE A 48 32.87 36.31 14.31
CA ILE A 48 32.99 35.03 13.60
C ILE A 48 34.32 34.32 13.89
N MET A 49 35.31 35.05 14.38
CA MET A 49 36.62 34.52 14.80
C MET A 49 36.70 34.19 16.30
N ASP A 50 35.61 34.36 17.06
CA ASP A 50 35.59 33.91 18.44
C ASP A 50 35.55 32.36 18.46
N PRO A 51 36.51 31.71 19.11
CA PRO A 51 36.54 30.26 19.25
C PRO A 51 35.27 29.68 19.86
N ASN A 52 34.59 30.38 20.75
CA ASN A 52 33.32 29.93 21.37
C ASN A 52 32.17 30.00 20.38
N ALA A 53 32.11 31.01 19.51
CA ALA A 53 31.12 31.15 18.45
C ALA A 53 31.30 30.07 17.39
N ILE A 54 32.54 29.78 17.03
CA ILE A 54 32.89 28.68 16.11
C ILE A 54 32.49 27.32 16.70
N LEU A 55 32.81 27.09 17.97
CA LEU A 55 32.46 25.87 18.70
C LEU A 55 30.94 25.65 18.76
N ALA A 56 30.20 26.68 19.15
CA ALA A 56 28.75 26.65 19.23
C ALA A 56 28.12 26.35 17.87
N PHE A 57 28.67 26.90 16.79
CA PHE A 57 28.23 26.62 15.42
C PHE A 57 28.51 25.16 15.02
N ILE A 58 29.69 24.65 15.30
CA ILE A 58 30.03 23.24 15.01
C ILE A 58 29.11 22.29 15.78
N VAL A 59 28.86 22.55 17.07
CA VAL A 59 27.97 21.73 17.89
C VAL A 59 26.53 21.78 17.33
N GLY A 60 26.04 22.96 16.94
CA GLY A 60 24.72 23.12 16.32
C GLY A 60 24.61 22.36 14.99
N LEU A 61 25.65 22.44 14.15
CA LEU A 61 25.72 21.71 12.89
C LEU A 61 25.72 20.18 13.09
N VAL A 62 26.55 19.68 14.00
CA VAL A 62 26.60 18.24 14.34
C VAL A 62 25.27 17.77 14.92
N ALA A 63 24.65 18.53 15.79
CA ALA A 63 23.32 18.22 16.33
C ALA A 63 22.25 18.20 15.21
N SER A 64 22.27 19.16 14.30
CA SER A 64 21.34 19.21 13.16
C SER A 64 21.53 18.06 12.21
N ILE A 65 22.78 17.68 11.90
CA ILE A 65 23.10 16.49 11.11
C ILE A 65 22.64 15.23 11.83
N GLY A 66 22.85 15.12 13.15
CA GLY A 66 22.39 14.00 13.97
C GLY A 66 20.86 13.84 13.92
N VAL A 67 20.12 14.95 14.08
CA VAL A 67 18.65 14.96 13.97
C VAL A 67 18.19 14.57 12.55
N LEU A 68 18.82 15.08 11.51
CA LEU A 68 18.51 14.73 10.13
C LEU A 68 18.80 13.26 9.83
N MET A 69 19.92 12.73 10.33
CA MET A 69 20.25 11.29 10.22
C MET A 69 19.25 10.45 11.02
N TYR A 70 18.84 10.87 12.22
CA TYR A 70 17.84 10.19 13.01
C TYR A 70 16.48 10.15 12.31
N ILE A 71 16.00 11.28 11.78
CA ILE A 71 14.74 11.36 11.00
C ILE A 71 14.84 10.54 9.70
N SER A 72 15.98 10.57 9.02
CA SER A 72 16.20 9.82 7.78
C SER A 72 16.37 8.33 8.02
N SER A 73 16.99 7.91 9.12
CA SER A 73 17.18 6.50 9.46
C SER A 73 15.91 5.82 9.96
N GLY A 74 14.92 6.62 10.45
CA GLY A 74 13.64 6.11 10.95
C GLY A 74 12.65 5.72 9.85
N LYS A 75 12.83 6.12 8.58
CA LYS A 75 11.94 5.72 7.48
C LYS A 75 12.33 4.36 6.94
N PRO A 76 11.44 3.37 6.98
CA PRO A 76 11.73 2.06 6.41
C PRO A 76 11.98 2.18 4.90
N LYS A 77 13.05 1.53 4.42
CA LYS A 77 13.41 1.54 3.00
C LYS A 77 12.52 0.58 2.23
N PRO A 78 11.80 1.04 1.18
CA PRO A 78 11.07 0.15 0.29
C PRO A 78 12.02 -0.70 -0.55
N PHE A 79 11.65 -1.98 -0.74
CA PHE A 79 12.50 -2.95 -1.46
C PHE A 79 12.00 -3.31 -2.85
N LEU A 80 10.77 -2.96 -3.23
CA LEU A 80 10.29 -3.21 -4.60
C LEU A 80 10.99 -2.32 -5.63
N ASP A 81 11.32 -2.93 -6.77
CA ASP A 81 11.86 -2.24 -7.95
C ASP A 81 10.91 -2.49 -9.15
N PRO A 82 10.31 -1.43 -9.74
CA PRO A 82 9.41 -1.58 -10.88
C PRO A 82 10.13 -1.89 -12.19
N LYS A 83 11.46 -1.76 -12.25
CA LYS A 83 12.27 -1.96 -13.46
C LYS A 83 12.96 -3.31 -13.49
N ASN A 84 13.45 -3.78 -12.34
CA ASN A 84 14.28 -4.97 -12.26
C ASN A 84 13.59 -6.09 -11.47
N TRP A 85 13.83 -7.35 -11.88
CA TRP A 85 13.44 -8.51 -11.11
C TRP A 85 14.36 -8.66 -9.90
N GLN A 86 13.78 -8.94 -8.75
CA GLN A 86 14.46 -9.11 -7.48
C GLN A 86 14.15 -10.50 -6.92
N ARG A 87 15.11 -11.12 -6.25
CA ARG A 87 14.97 -12.44 -5.65
C ARG A 87 14.72 -12.34 -4.16
N TYR A 88 13.63 -12.97 -3.71
CA TYR A 88 13.26 -13.05 -2.31
C TYR A 88 13.20 -14.51 -1.87
N THR A 89 13.81 -14.82 -0.71
CA THR A 89 13.91 -16.18 -0.20
C THR A 89 12.66 -16.57 0.57
N LEU A 90 12.11 -17.75 0.30
CA LEU A 90 10.98 -18.32 1.04
C LEU A 90 11.43 -18.67 2.48
N LEU A 91 10.77 -18.06 3.48
CA LEU A 91 11.01 -18.30 4.90
C LEU A 91 10.10 -19.37 5.48
N GLU A 92 8.85 -19.33 5.07
CA GLU A 92 7.79 -20.18 5.64
C GLU A 92 6.74 -20.48 4.58
N LYS A 93 6.21 -21.71 4.63
CA LYS A 93 5.07 -22.15 3.83
C LYS A 93 4.07 -22.81 4.77
N LYS A 94 2.90 -22.18 4.94
CA LYS A 94 1.83 -22.67 5.81
C LYS A 94 0.64 -23.09 4.96
N SER A 95 0.23 -24.35 5.06
CA SER A 95 -1.01 -24.85 4.44
C SER A 95 -2.22 -24.18 5.11
N ILE A 96 -3.14 -23.65 4.31
CA ILE A 96 -4.40 -23.05 4.77
C ILE A 96 -5.57 -23.97 4.45
N SER A 97 -5.58 -24.57 3.24
CA SER A 97 -6.52 -25.60 2.84
C SER A 97 -5.82 -26.61 1.93
N GLU A 98 -6.54 -27.62 1.43
CA GLU A 98 -5.99 -28.65 0.56
C GLU A 98 -5.20 -28.08 -0.66
N ASN A 99 -5.69 -26.98 -1.21
CA ASN A 99 -5.13 -26.37 -2.43
C ASN A 99 -4.63 -24.94 -2.23
N THR A 100 -4.58 -24.43 -0.98
CA THR A 100 -4.18 -23.04 -0.68
C THR A 100 -3.11 -23.01 0.40
N ALA A 101 -2.06 -22.22 0.20
CA ALA A 101 -1.02 -22.00 1.19
C ALA A 101 -0.62 -20.52 1.25
N GLN A 102 -0.17 -20.11 2.42
CA GLN A 102 0.49 -18.83 2.65
C GLN A 102 2.00 -19.03 2.57
N TYR A 103 2.66 -18.14 1.82
CA TYR A 103 4.10 -18.15 1.57
C TYR A 103 4.70 -16.85 2.10
N ARG A 104 5.61 -16.96 3.06
CA ARG A 104 6.34 -15.80 3.61
C ARG A 104 7.71 -15.70 2.99
N PHE A 105 8.01 -14.53 2.40
CA PHE A 105 9.29 -14.23 1.78
C PHE A 105 10.05 -13.16 2.56
N ARG A 106 11.36 -13.36 2.73
CA ARG A 106 12.25 -12.46 3.46
C ARG A 106 12.57 -11.21 2.64
N LEU A 107 12.49 -10.04 3.26
CA LEU A 107 13.09 -8.81 2.73
C LEU A 107 14.58 -8.74 3.09
N PRO A 108 15.39 -8.00 2.31
CA PRO A 108 16.84 -7.88 2.57
C PRO A 108 17.20 -7.27 3.93
N ASN A 109 16.29 -6.56 4.58
CA ASN A 109 16.47 -5.95 5.89
C ASN A 109 15.27 -6.26 6.79
N ALA A 110 15.54 -6.71 8.03
CA ALA A 110 14.49 -7.06 9.00
C ALA A 110 13.57 -5.89 9.38
N ASN A 111 14.03 -4.65 9.26
CA ASN A 111 13.22 -3.44 9.51
C ASN A 111 12.67 -2.82 8.21
N GLY A 112 12.95 -3.44 7.06
CA GLY A 112 12.49 -2.96 5.77
C GLY A 112 11.02 -3.22 5.52
N ILE A 113 10.46 -2.49 4.57
CA ILE A 113 9.08 -2.67 4.08
C ILE A 113 9.10 -3.11 2.62
N LEU A 114 8.05 -3.80 2.19
CA LEU A 114 7.91 -4.14 0.77
C LEU A 114 7.80 -2.87 -0.09
N GLY A 115 7.05 -1.88 0.38
CA GLY A 115 6.84 -0.60 -0.30
C GLY A 115 5.82 -0.69 -1.44
N LEU A 116 4.77 -1.49 -1.23
CA LEU A 116 3.68 -1.66 -2.20
C LEU A 116 2.57 -0.65 -1.93
N PRO A 117 2.31 0.32 -2.82
CA PRO A 117 1.18 1.23 -2.69
C PRO A 117 -0.15 0.47 -2.65
N ILE A 118 -1.09 0.93 -1.82
CA ILE A 118 -2.42 0.33 -1.68
C ILE A 118 -3.15 0.36 -3.03
N GLY A 119 -3.71 -0.79 -3.42
CA GLY A 119 -4.36 -1.01 -4.71
C GLY A 119 -3.42 -1.54 -5.80
N GLN A 120 -2.10 -1.52 -5.59
CA GLN A 120 -1.14 -2.11 -6.53
C GLN A 120 -0.79 -3.55 -6.15
N HIS A 121 -0.13 -4.25 -7.07
CA HIS A 121 0.29 -5.64 -6.94
C HIS A 121 1.76 -5.81 -7.32
N ILE A 122 2.29 -6.99 -7.10
CA ILE A 122 3.60 -7.43 -7.58
C ILE A 122 3.43 -8.41 -8.75
N SER A 123 4.40 -8.42 -9.64
CA SER A 123 4.57 -9.49 -10.65
C SER A 123 5.51 -10.54 -10.09
N VAL A 124 5.12 -11.80 -10.19
CA VAL A 124 5.93 -12.98 -9.87
C VAL A 124 6.28 -13.68 -11.17
N GLN A 125 7.53 -14.06 -11.35
CA GLN A 125 8.02 -14.78 -12.50
C GLN A 125 8.67 -16.10 -12.10
N ALA A 126 8.44 -17.13 -12.93
CA ALA A 126 9.15 -18.38 -12.85
C ALA A 126 9.27 -19.01 -14.24
N GLU A 127 10.27 -19.85 -14.43
CA GLU A 127 10.39 -20.69 -15.61
C GLU A 127 9.43 -21.87 -15.48
N CYS A 128 8.54 -22.03 -16.46
CA CYS A 128 7.57 -23.12 -16.56
C CYS A 128 7.64 -23.68 -17.98
N ASP A 129 7.97 -24.95 -18.12
CA ASP A 129 8.09 -25.65 -19.42
C ASP A 129 9.01 -24.90 -20.42
N GLY A 130 10.19 -24.44 -19.93
CA GLY A 130 11.19 -23.72 -20.71
C GLY A 130 10.80 -22.29 -21.12
N LYS A 131 9.75 -21.72 -20.52
CA LYS A 131 9.29 -20.35 -20.79
C LYS A 131 9.12 -19.56 -19.48
N ASN A 132 9.54 -18.29 -19.51
CA ASN A 132 9.27 -17.37 -18.41
C ASN A 132 7.78 -17.00 -18.39
N VAL A 133 7.09 -17.40 -17.35
CA VAL A 133 5.68 -17.08 -17.10
C VAL A 133 5.59 -16.07 -15.98
N THR A 134 4.77 -15.04 -16.15
CA THR A 134 4.55 -13.98 -15.16
C THR A 134 3.08 -13.95 -14.74
N ARG A 135 2.82 -13.76 -13.44
CA ARG A 135 1.46 -13.55 -12.89
C ARG A 135 1.50 -12.47 -11.81
N SER A 136 0.37 -11.78 -11.71
CA SER A 136 0.15 -10.73 -10.70
C SER A 136 -0.33 -11.34 -9.39
N TYR A 137 0.20 -10.86 -8.27
CA TYR A 137 -0.24 -11.22 -6.92
C TYR A 137 -0.28 -9.98 -6.03
N THR A 138 -1.30 -9.90 -5.19
CA THR A 138 -1.37 -8.87 -4.15
C THR A 138 -1.01 -9.52 -2.81
N PRO A 139 0.09 -9.10 -2.15
CA PRO A 139 0.43 -9.59 -0.82
C PRO A 139 -0.69 -9.35 0.18
N VAL A 140 -0.86 -10.29 1.11
CA VAL A 140 -1.80 -10.17 2.24
C VAL A 140 -1.14 -9.53 3.47
N SER A 141 0.18 -9.38 3.50
CA SER A 141 0.89 -8.52 4.43
C SER A 141 0.86 -7.06 3.96
N SER A 142 1.15 -6.14 4.86
CA SER A 142 1.22 -4.70 4.63
C SER A 142 2.62 -4.15 4.92
N ASP A 143 2.84 -2.85 4.71
CA ASP A 143 4.09 -2.19 5.09
C ASP A 143 4.25 -2.00 6.62
N ASP A 144 3.25 -2.39 7.42
CA ASP A 144 3.39 -2.52 8.88
C ASP A 144 4.17 -3.79 9.26
N ASP A 145 4.09 -4.81 8.41
CA ASP A 145 4.81 -6.07 8.54
C ASP A 145 6.23 -5.89 8.00
N ARG A 146 7.20 -5.84 8.90
CA ARG A 146 8.59 -5.53 8.53
C ARG A 146 9.41 -6.79 8.34
N GLY A 147 10.35 -6.73 7.40
CA GLY A 147 11.31 -7.79 7.15
C GLY A 147 10.81 -8.94 6.28
N PHE A 148 9.54 -8.94 5.92
CA PHE A 148 8.92 -9.97 5.07
C PHE A 148 7.70 -9.46 4.31
N PHE A 149 7.22 -10.27 3.38
CA PHE A 149 5.88 -10.16 2.79
C PHE A 149 5.26 -11.54 2.61
N ASP A 150 3.92 -11.59 2.69
CA ASP A 150 3.15 -12.82 2.61
C ASP A 150 2.28 -12.85 1.35
N LEU A 151 2.32 -13.98 0.64
CA LEU A 151 1.43 -14.28 -0.48
C LEU A 151 0.48 -15.42 -0.09
N LEU A 152 -0.81 -15.23 -0.36
CA LEU A 152 -1.83 -16.26 -0.23
C LEU A 152 -2.15 -16.82 -1.61
N ILE A 153 -1.78 -18.07 -1.85
CA ILE A 153 -1.81 -18.68 -3.19
C ILE A 153 -2.70 -19.91 -3.19
N LYS A 154 -3.71 -19.90 -4.07
CA LYS A 154 -4.48 -21.10 -4.42
C LYS A 154 -3.80 -21.80 -5.62
N THR A 155 -3.50 -23.07 -5.46
CA THR A 155 -2.88 -23.90 -6.48
C THR A 155 -3.97 -24.47 -7.40
N TYR A 156 -3.86 -24.19 -8.68
CA TYR A 156 -4.78 -24.69 -9.71
C TYR A 156 -4.12 -25.82 -10.50
N PRO A 157 -4.85 -26.89 -10.86
CA PRO A 157 -4.27 -28.03 -11.61
C PRO A 157 -3.58 -27.62 -12.91
N LYS A 158 -4.10 -26.60 -13.60
CA LYS A 158 -3.53 -26.06 -14.86
C LYS A 158 -2.79 -24.72 -14.66
N GLY A 159 -2.51 -24.33 -13.44
CA GLY A 159 -1.86 -23.06 -13.13
C GLY A 159 -0.34 -23.17 -13.16
N ASN A 160 0.34 -22.45 -14.03
CA ASN A 160 1.81 -22.52 -14.17
C ASN A 160 2.52 -21.99 -12.90
N ILE A 161 2.33 -20.71 -12.56
CA ILE A 161 3.00 -20.09 -11.42
C ILE A 161 2.50 -20.67 -10.08
N SER A 162 1.21 -20.95 -9.93
CA SER A 162 0.69 -21.56 -8.71
C SER A 162 1.24 -22.97 -8.47
N GLN A 163 1.45 -23.77 -9.53
CA GLN A 163 2.12 -25.06 -9.46
C GLN A 163 3.62 -24.93 -9.13
N HIS A 164 4.30 -23.93 -9.71
CA HIS A 164 5.68 -23.65 -9.35
C HIS A 164 5.80 -23.30 -7.85
N LEU A 165 4.98 -22.35 -7.36
CA LEU A 165 4.96 -21.94 -5.94
C LEU A 165 4.64 -23.13 -5.02
N SER A 166 3.73 -24.03 -5.41
CA SER A 166 3.38 -25.19 -4.60
C SER A 166 4.56 -26.15 -4.39
N LYS A 167 5.56 -26.13 -5.26
CA LYS A 167 6.77 -26.99 -5.19
C LYS A 167 7.92 -26.32 -4.44
N LEU A 168 7.86 -25.01 -4.16
CA LEU A 168 8.91 -24.31 -3.43
C LEU A 168 9.10 -24.88 -2.02
N LYS A 169 10.36 -24.96 -1.62
CA LYS A 169 10.82 -25.31 -0.28
C LYS A 169 11.36 -24.08 0.42
N VAL A 170 11.35 -24.08 1.74
CA VAL A 170 12.00 -23.04 2.55
C VAL A 170 13.47 -22.92 2.12
N GLY A 171 13.91 -21.70 1.85
CA GLY A 171 15.23 -21.40 1.29
C GLY A 171 15.22 -21.11 -0.22
N ASP A 172 14.20 -21.54 -0.96
CA ASP A 172 14.12 -21.30 -2.41
C ASP A 172 13.83 -19.83 -2.72
N PRO A 173 14.39 -19.29 -3.82
CA PRO A 173 14.15 -17.92 -4.27
C PRO A 173 12.87 -17.82 -5.09
N LEU A 174 12.22 -16.64 -5.01
CA LEU A 174 11.14 -16.21 -5.89
C LEU A 174 11.53 -14.91 -6.59
N GLU A 175 11.33 -14.83 -7.90
CA GLU A 175 11.56 -13.60 -8.67
C GLU A 175 10.32 -12.73 -8.65
N VAL A 176 10.49 -11.50 -8.15
CA VAL A 176 9.42 -10.52 -7.95
C VAL A 176 9.81 -9.19 -8.56
N LYS A 177 8.85 -8.50 -9.17
CA LYS A 177 8.99 -7.15 -9.69
C LYS A 177 7.76 -6.32 -9.35
N GLY A 178 7.96 -5.09 -8.89
CA GLY A 178 6.87 -4.19 -8.54
C GLY A 178 7.36 -2.85 -7.97
N PRO A 179 6.45 -1.97 -7.60
CA PRO A 179 4.99 -2.10 -7.72
C PRO A 179 4.49 -2.07 -9.17
N LYS A 180 3.33 -2.70 -9.42
CA LYS A 180 2.61 -2.75 -10.70
C LYS A 180 1.12 -2.49 -10.47
N GLY A 181 0.40 -2.14 -11.54
CA GLY A 181 -1.04 -1.90 -11.52
C GLY A 181 -1.41 -0.43 -11.59
N GLN A 182 -2.62 -0.17 -12.09
CA GLN A 182 -3.15 1.17 -12.31
C GLN A 182 -3.88 1.73 -11.07
N MET A 183 -4.41 0.84 -10.21
CA MET A 183 -5.10 1.26 -8.99
C MET A 183 -4.10 1.81 -7.98
N ARG A 184 -4.43 2.97 -7.42
CA ARG A 184 -3.75 3.58 -6.27
C ARG A 184 -4.81 4.14 -5.34
N TYR A 185 -5.14 3.39 -4.31
CA TYR A 185 -6.12 3.83 -3.33
C TYR A 185 -5.59 5.01 -2.51
N HIS A 186 -6.43 5.98 -2.29
CA HIS A 186 -6.24 7.06 -1.32
C HIS A 186 -7.61 7.41 -0.70
N PRO A 187 -7.66 7.89 0.54
CA PRO A 187 -8.87 8.47 1.11
C PRO A 187 -9.45 9.54 0.16
N GLU A 188 -10.76 9.69 0.15
CA GLU A 188 -11.49 10.64 -0.73
C GLU A 188 -11.58 10.23 -2.21
N MET A 189 -10.97 9.10 -2.62
CA MET A 189 -11.11 8.59 -4.00
C MET A 189 -12.58 8.32 -4.36
N SER A 190 -13.35 7.83 -3.41
CA SER A 190 -14.80 7.56 -3.52
C SER A 190 -15.43 7.55 -2.14
N LYS A 191 -16.67 7.95 -2.01
CA LYS A 191 -17.40 7.85 -0.75
C LYS A 191 -17.81 6.41 -0.43
N HIS A 192 -18.02 5.60 -1.48
CA HIS A 192 -18.49 4.24 -1.31
C HIS A 192 -17.87 3.31 -2.37
N LEU A 193 -17.35 2.18 -1.94
CA LEU A 193 -16.81 1.14 -2.79
C LEU A 193 -17.72 -0.09 -2.76
N GLY A 194 -18.23 -0.50 -3.93
CA GLY A 194 -18.74 -1.85 -4.13
C GLY A 194 -17.58 -2.76 -4.54
N MET A 195 -17.34 -3.84 -3.80
CA MET A 195 -16.28 -4.79 -4.09
C MET A 195 -16.83 -6.17 -4.42
N LEU A 196 -16.34 -6.80 -5.47
CA LEU A 196 -16.72 -8.15 -5.83
C LEU A 196 -15.47 -9.01 -6.03
N ALA A 197 -15.30 -9.98 -5.14
CA ALA A 197 -14.16 -10.88 -5.12
C ALA A 197 -14.56 -12.32 -5.42
N GLY A 198 -13.73 -13.04 -6.18
CA GLY A 198 -13.85 -14.48 -6.39
C GLY A 198 -12.58 -15.22 -5.98
N GLY A 199 -12.69 -16.13 -5.00
CA GLY A 199 -11.56 -16.90 -4.50
C GLY A 199 -10.38 -16.02 -4.06
N THR A 200 -9.19 -16.22 -4.65
CA THR A 200 -7.99 -15.41 -4.35
C THR A 200 -8.10 -13.94 -4.79
N GLY A 201 -9.13 -13.57 -5.56
CA GLY A 201 -9.44 -12.17 -5.85
C GLY A 201 -9.77 -11.31 -4.62
N ILE A 202 -9.89 -11.94 -3.46
CA ILE A 202 -10.05 -11.23 -2.17
C ILE A 202 -8.80 -10.43 -1.78
N THR A 203 -7.60 -10.81 -2.23
CA THR A 203 -6.36 -10.20 -1.74
C THR A 203 -6.22 -8.71 -2.05
N PRO A 204 -6.53 -8.18 -3.25
CA PRO A 204 -6.54 -6.73 -3.49
C PRO A 204 -7.68 -6.01 -2.74
N MET A 205 -8.81 -6.67 -2.51
CA MET A 205 -9.91 -6.09 -1.74
C MET A 205 -9.51 -5.92 -0.27
N LEU A 206 -8.97 -6.97 0.36
CA LEU A 206 -8.50 -6.93 1.74
C LEU A 206 -7.43 -5.85 1.95
N GLN A 207 -6.50 -5.68 1.01
CA GLN A 207 -5.49 -4.63 1.08
C GLN A 207 -6.13 -3.24 1.23
N ILE A 208 -7.16 -2.95 0.43
CA ILE A 208 -7.89 -1.66 0.47
C ILE A 208 -8.76 -1.56 1.71
N ILE A 209 -9.51 -2.61 2.07
CA ILE A 209 -10.36 -2.65 3.26
C ILE A 209 -9.53 -2.34 4.52
N ARG A 210 -8.39 -3.03 4.71
CA ARG A 210 -7.49 -2.77 5.85
C ARG A 210 -6.98 -1.32 5.88
N ALA A 211 -6.65 -0.74 4.72
CA ALA A 211 -6.20 0.65 4.65
C ALA A 211 -7.30 1.62 5.07
N ILE A 212 -8.55 1.37 4.67
CA ILE A 212 -9.72 2.18 5.02
C ILE A 212 -9.98 2.13 6.53
N VAL A 213 -10.16 0.93 7.08
CA VAL A 213 -10.57 0.78 8.50
C VAL A 213 -9.45 1.18 9.47
N LYS A 214 -8.19 1.05 9.07
CA LYS A 214 -7.04 1.48 9.86
C LYS A 214 -6.94 3.01 9.98
N ASN A 215 -7.44 3.76 9.02
CA ASN A 215 -7.36 5.22 9.01
C ASN A 215 -8.64 5.85 9.56
N PRO A 216 -8.65 6.40 10.78
CA PRO A 216 -9.86 6.96 11.40
C PRO A 216 -10.41 8.20 10.66
N LYS A 217 -9.60 8.82 9.80
CA LYS A 217 -10.01 9.96 8.96
C LYS A 217 -10.69 9.52 7.67
N ASP A 218 -10.46 8.28 7.25
CA ASP A 218 -11.09 7.72 6.06
C ASP A 218 -12.53 7.31 6.37
N LYS A 219 -13.49 7.88 5.64
CA LYS A 219 -14.93 7.64 5.81
C LYS A 219 -15.53 6.85 4.66
N THR A 220 -14.69 6.31 3.79
CA THR A 220 -15.12 5.46 2.66
C THR A 220 -15.88 4.25 3.20
N LYS A 221 -17.09 4.02 2.70
CA LYS A 221 -17.89 2.82 2.97
C LYS A 221 -17.51 1.72 1.99
N VAL A 222 -17.61 0.47 2.42
CA VAL A 222 -17.28 -0.70 1.60
C VAL A 222 -18.35 -1.76 1.77
N ASP A 223 -18.97 -2.18 0.65
CA ASP A 223 -19.79 -3.38 0.58
C ASP A 223 -19.08 -4.43 -0.27
N LEU A 224 -18.74 -5.55 0.32
CA LEU A 224 -18.05 -6.67 -0.32
C LEU A 224 -19.03 -7.82 -0.58
N ILE A 225 -19.12 -8.25 -1.84
CA ILE A 225 -19.65 -9.56 -2.22
C ILE A 225 -18.46 -10.48 -2.48
N TYR A 226 -18.37 -11.59 -1.72
CA TYR A 226 -17.24 -12.52 -1.81
C TYR A 226 -17.73 -13.93 -2.20
N ALA A 227 -17.44 -14.33 -3.44
CA ALA A 227 -17.90 -15.57 -4.03
C ALA A 227 -16.84 -16.67 -3.98
N ASN A 228 -17.26 -17.85 -3.52
CA ASN A 228 -16.45 -19.07 -3.43
C ASN A 228 -17.26 -20.30 -3.84
N VAL A 229 -16.59 -21.45 -3.97
CA VAL A 229 -17.27 -22.71 -4.32
C VAL A 229 -17.90 -23.35 -3.07
N ASN A 230 -17.10 -23.61 -2.05
CA ASN A 230 -17.51 -24.24 -0.80
C ASN A 230 -17.12 -23.37 0.40
N VAL A 231 -17.60 -23.70 1.58
CA VAL A 231 -17.28 -22.99 2.84
C VAL A 231 -15.77 -22.96 3.09
N ASP A 232 -15.08 -24.08 2.90
CA ASP A 232 -13.63 -24.20 3.12
C ASP A 232 -12.78 -23.43 2.10
N ASP A 233 -13.39 -22.98 1.02
CA ASP A 233 -12.74 -22.10 0.04
C ASP A 233 -12.75 -20.62 0.44
N ILE A 234 -13.49 -20.23 1.47
CA ILE A 234 -13.59 -18.82 1.92
C ILE A 234 -12.29 -18.47 2.65
N LEU A 235 -11.35 -17.92 1.88
CA LEU A 235 -10.07 -17.48 2.44
C LEU A 235 -10.26 -16.24 3.33
N LEU A 236 -9.52 -16.17 4.44
CA LEU A 236 -9.51 -15.02 5.35
C LEU A 236 -10.89 -14.70 5.96
N ARG A 237 -11.78 -15.70 6.05
CA ARG A 237 -13.16 -15.53 6.52
C ARG A 237 -13.23 -14.89 7.90
N GLU A 238 -12.51 -15.46 8.86
CA GLU A 238 -12.51 -14.97 10.25
C GLU A 238 -12.08 -13.50 10.33
N GLU A 239 -11.10 -13.10 9.54
CA GLU A 239 -10.65 -11.72 9.51
C GLU A 239 -11.69 -10.79 8.89
N LEU A 240 -12.28 -11.16 7.76
CA LEU A 240 -13.32 -10.35 7.10
C LEU A 240 -14.55 -10.19 7.98
N ASP A 241 -15.00 -11.26 8.62
CA ASP A 241 -16.16 -11.25 9.52
C ASP A 241 -15.86 -10.41 10.79
N SER A 242 -14.63 -10.49 11.33
CA SER A 242 -14.17 -9.62 12.44
C SER A 242 -14.17 -8.15 12.07
N LEU A 243 -13.57 -7.80 10.91
CA LEU A 243 -13.54 -6.44 10.42
C LEU A 243 -14.95 -5.88 10.20
N ALA A 244 -15.87 -6.66 9.66
CA ALA A 244 -17.27 -6.25 9.49
C ALA A 244 -17.97 -6.01 10.84
N LYS A 245 -17.69 -6.86 11.83
CA LYS A 245 -18.24 -6.72 13.20
C LYS A 245 -17.66 -5.52 13.93
N GLU A 246 -16.38 -5.23 13.75
CA GLU A 246 -15.68 -4.11 14.41
C GLU A 246 -16.00 -2.76 13.75
N HIS A 247 -16.29 -2.75 12.44
CA HIS A 247 -16.56 -1.54 11.65
C HIS A 247 -17.91 -1.58 10.91
N PRO A 248 -19.06 -1.87 11.58
CA PRO A 248 -20.35 -2.15 10.93
C PRO A 248 -20.93 -0.95 10.17
N GLN A 249 -20.48 0.27 10.45
CA GLN A 249 -20.90 1.49 9.75
C GLN A 249 -20.08 1.78 8.49
N GLN A 250 -19.00 1.03 8.28
CA GLN A 250 -18.03 1.31 7.23
C GLN A 250 -17.76 0.10 6.34
N PHE A 251 -17.81 -1.12 6.85
CA PHE A 251 -17.54 -2.34 6.11
C PHE A 251 -18.62 -3.40 6.32
N ASN A 252 -19.16 -3.91 5.21
CA ASN A 252 -20.08 -5.04 5.18
C ASN A 252 -19.54 -6.13 4.24
N VAL A 253 -19.78 -7.39 4.56
CA VAL A 253 -19.46 -8.53 3.70
C VAL A 253 -20.64 -9.45 3.54
N LEU A 254 -20.88 -9.88 2.28
CA LEU A 254 -21.83 -10.94 1.94
C LEU A 254 -21.09 -12.05 1.24
N HIS A 255 -21.06 -13.23 1.87
CA HIS A 255 -20.46 -14.41 1.29
C HIS A 255 -21.44 -15.13 0.36
N PHE A 256 -20.98 -15.49 -0.85
CA PHE A 256 -21.70 -16.33 -1.82
C PHE A 256 -21.01 -17.69 -1.95
N LEU A 257 -21.80 -18.78 -1.98
CA LEU A 257 -21.29 -20.12 -2.20
C LEU A 257 -22.04 -20.82 -3.36
N ASN A 258 -21.26 -21.44 -4.24
CA ASN A 258 -21.87 -22.27 -5.29
C ASN A 258 -22.54 -23.52 -4.70
N ASN A 259 -21.89 -24.12 -3.69
CA ASN A 259 -22.36 -25.30 -2.98
C ASN A 259 -22.54 -24.96 -1.49
N PRO A 260 -23.61 -24.25 -1.11
CA PRO A 260 -23.84 -23.88 0.28
C PRO A 260 -24.31 -25.11 1.10
N PRO A 261 -23.95 -25.19 2.41
CA PRO A 261 -24.56 -26.14 3.32
C PRO A 261 -26.03 -25.79 3.61
N GLU A 262 -26.79 -26.72 4.22
CA GLU A 262 -28.23 -26.56 4.45
C GLU A 262 -28.62 -25.28 5.23
N ASN A 263 -27.80 -24.87 6.21
CA ASN A 263 -28.07 -23.69 7.07
C ASN A 263 -27.22 -22.47 6.67
N TRP A 264 -27.00 -22.28 5.36
CA TRP A 264 -26.21 -21.14 4.88
C TRP A 264 -27.05 -19.86 4.84
N GLU A 265 -26.62 -18.82 5.59
CA GLU A 265 -27.30 -17.52 5.65
C GLU A 265 -26.84 -16.53 4.57
N GLY A 266 -25.79 -16.85 3.81
CA GLY A 266 -25.27 -16.03 2.74
C GLY A 266 -25.96 -16.27 1.40
N GLY A 267 -25.40 -15.67 0.33
CA GLY A 267 -25.87 -15.89 -1.03
C GLY A 267 -25.56 -17.31 -1.55
N SER A 268 -26.42 -17.83 -2.42
CA SER A 268 -26.31 -19.17 -2.99
C SER A 268 -26.19 -19.13 -4.51
N GLY A 269 -25.35 -19.99 -5.08
CA GLY A 269 -25.08 -20.05 -6.51
C GLY A 269 -24.11 -18.98 -6.98
N PHE A 270 -24.30 -18.51 -8.22
CA PHE A 270 -23.54 -17.40 -8.78
C PHE A 270 -24.10 -16.05 -8.33
N VAL A 271 -23.23 -15.06 -8.23
CA VAL A 271 -23.66 -13.69 -7.92
C VAL A 271 -24.57 -13.18 -9.03
N THR A 272 -25.77 -12.76 -8.67
CA THR A 272 -26.80 -12.25 -9.59
C THR A 272 -26.82 -10.73 -9.67
N LYS A 273 -27.49 -10.21 -10.68
CA LYS A 273 -27.71 -8.77 -10.82
C LYS A 273 -28.51 -8.19 -9.64
N GLU A 274 -29.50 -8.92 -9.15
CA GLU A 274 -30.36 -8.55 -8.02
C GLU A 274 -29.53 -8.42 -6.73
N ALA A 275 -28.59 -9.36 -6.49
CA ALA A 275 -27.70 -9.28 -5.34
C ALA A 275 -26.79 -8.06 -5.39
N ILE A 276 -26.28 -7.70 -6.57
CA ILE A 276 -25.51 -6.48 -6.77
C ILE A 276 -26.38 -5.24 -6.51
N GLN A 277 -27.60 -5.20 -7.07
CA GLN A 277 -28.54 -4.09 -6.92
C GLN A 277 -28.94 -3.86 -5.45
N GLU A 278 -29.08 -4.93 -4.68
CA GLU A 278 -29.42 -4.87 -3.26
C GLU A 278 -28.26 -4.38 -2.39
N ARG A 279 -27.03 -4.79 -2.70
CA ARG A 279 -25.89 -4.62 -1.82
C ARG A 279 -24.98 -3.45 -2.17
N PHE A 280 -24.85 -3.12 -3.44
CA PHE A 280 -23.91 -2.09 -3.87
C PHE A 280 -24.57 -0.71 -3.86
N PRO A 281 -23.77 0.36 -3.67
CA PRO A 281 -24.24 1.72 -3.83
C PRO A 281 -24.79 1.94 -5.25
N LYS A 282 -25.87 2.67 -5.38
CA LYS A 282 -26.42 3.04 -6.70
C LYS A 282 -25.37 3.80 -7.52
N PRO A 283 -25.43 3.73 -8.86
CA PRO A 283 -24.52 4.48 -9.73
C PRO A 283 -24.53 5.98 -9.40
N ALA A 284 -23.36 6.56 -9.17
CA ALA A 284 -23.12 7.98 -8.90
C ALA A 284 -21.65 8.32 -9.15
N ASP A 285 -21.31 9.60 -9.28
CA ASP A 285 -19.95 10.04 -9.60
C ASP A 285 -18.94 9.80 -8.46
N ASP A 286 -19.43 9.66 -7.23
CA ASP A 286 -18.63 9.52 -6.01
C ASP A 286 -18.53 8.08 -5.49
N ILE A 287 -18.92 7.10 -6.33
CA ILE A 287 -18.79 5.66 -6.03
C ILE A 287 -17.82 4.98 -7.01
N LYS A 288 -17.27 3.85 -6.61
CA LYS A 288 -16.46 3.00 -7.48
C LYS A 288 -16.73 1.52 -7.20
N ILE A 289 -16.69 0.72 -8.26
CA ILE A 289 -16.84 -0.72 -8.18
C ILE A 289 -15.51 -1.39 -8.50
N LEU A 290 -15.06 -2.28 -7.63
CA LEU A 290 -13.80 -3.02 -7.77
C LEU A 290 -14.10 -4.50 -7.99
N LEU A 291 -13.53 -5.09 -9.04
CA LEU A 291 -13.74 -6.48 -9.44
C LEU A 291 -12.41 -7.24 -9.44
N CYS A 292 -12.35 -8.40 -8.79
CA CYS A 292 -11.22 -9.32 -8.91
C CYS A 292 -11.66 -10.78 -8.76
N GLY A 293 -11.31 -11.62 -9.73
CA GLY A 293 -11.70 -13.04 -9.71
C GLY A 293 -11.48 -13.74 -11.03
N PRO A 294 -12.02 -14.95 -11.20
CA PRO A 294 -11.94 -15.69 -12.43
C PRO A 294 -12.54 -14.94 -13.64
N PRO A 295 -11.92 -15.00 -14.84
CA PRO A 295 -12.39 -14.25 -16.00
C PRO A 295 -13.87 -14.44 -16.35
N PRO A 296 -14.47 -15.67 -16.28
CA PRO A 296 -15.89 -15.82 -16.56
C PRO A 296 -16.78 -15.03 -15.57
N MET A 297 -16.43 -15.02 -14.28
CA MET A 297 -17.14 -14.24 -13.26
C MET A 297 -17.02 -12.74 -13.55
N ILE A 298 -15.80 -12.24 -13.80
CA ILE A 298 -15.57 -10.82 -14.08
C ILE A 298 -16.39 -10.36 -15.30
N ASN A 299 -16.43 -11.17 -16.37
CA ASN A 299 -17.21 -10.83 -17.55
C ASN A 299 -18.73 -10.77 -17.27
N ALA A 300 -19.25 -11.71 -16.49
CA ALA A 300 -20.66 -11.68 -16.07
C ALA A 300 -20.96 -10.46 -15.21
N MET A 301 -20.09 -10.14 -14.25
CA MET A 301 -20.26 -8.98 -13.36
C MET A 301 -20.20 -7.64 -14.12
N LYS A 302 -19.29 -7.51 -15.09
CA LYS A 302 -19.23 -6.34 -15.97
C LYS A 302 -20.55 -6.11 -16.71
N LYS A 303 -21.17 -7.19 -17.21
CA LYS A 303 -22.48 -7.13 -17.88
C LYS A 303 -23.59 -6.71 -16.92
N HIS A 304 -23.65 -7.31 -15.72
CA HIS A 304 -24.65 -6.96 -14.72
C HIS A 304 -24.56 -5.49 -14.29
N LEU A 305 -23.33 -4.98 -14.10
CA LEU A 305 -23.09 -3.59 -13.73
C LEU A 305 -23.54 -2.63 -14.85
N GLU A 306 -23.23 -2.93 -16.11
CA GLU A 306 -23.70 -2.13 -17.26
C GLU A 306 -25.26 -2.09 -17.32
N GLU A 307 -25.91 -3.25 -17.11
CA GLU A 307 -27.39 -3.34 -17.06
C GLU A 307 -28.01 -2.57 -15.85
N LEU A 308 -27.27 -2.40 -14.76
CA LEU A 308 -27.68 -1.63 -13.58
C LEU A 308 -27.40 -0.13 -13.71
N GLY A 309 -26.82 0.30 -14.82
CA GLY A 309 -26.58 1.71 -15.11
C GLY A 309 -25.24 2.26 -14.59
N TYR A 310 -24.31 1.39 -14.19
CA TYR A 310 -22.94 1.82 -13.95
C TYR A 310 -22.23 2.09 -15.28
N ASP A 311 -21.15 2.87 -15.23
CA ASP A 311 -20.34 3.15 -16.41
C ASP A 311 -19.86 1.87 -17.07
N LYS A 312 -19.87 1.89 -18.40
CA LYS A 312 -19.39 0.73 -19.18
C LYS A 312 -17.93 0.41 -18.85
N PRO A 313 -17.66 -0.81 -18.35
CA PRO A 313 -16.30 -1.19 -17.96
C PRO A 313 -15.36 -1.25 -19.17
N ASN A 314 -14.21 -0.62 -19.05
CA ASN A 314 -13.16 -0.68 -20.06
C ASN A 314 -12.52 -2.08 -20.14
N THR A 315 -11.93 -2.42 -21.30
CA THR A 315 -11.18 -3.67 -21.49
C THR A 315 -9.97 -3.72 -20.55
N VAL A 316 -9.26 -2.60 -20.43
CA VAL A 316 -8.16 -2.40 -19.47
C VAL A 316 -8.56 -1.25 -18.57
N SER A 317 -8.76 -1.57 -17.29
CA SER A 317 -9.21 -0.58 -16.31
C SER A 317 -8.13 0.47 -16.02
N LYS A 318 -8.56 1.72 -15.89
CA LYS A 318 -7.73 2.86 -15.49
C LYS A 318 -8.25 3.45 -14.18
N MET A 319 -7.38 4.19 -13.49
CA MET A 319 -7.71 4.78 -12.19
C MET A 319 -9.03 5.58 -12.16
N PRO A 320 -9.39 6.42 -13.17
CA PRO A 320 -10.63 7.18 -13.13
C PRO A 320 -11.89 6.34 -13.42
N ASP A 321 -11.76 5.10 -13.94
CA ASP A 321 -12.94 4.31 -14.29
C ASP A 321 -13.82 4.04 -13.06
N GLN A 322 -15.13 4.19 -13.20
CA GLN A 322 -16.10 3.86 -12.14
C GLN A 322 -16.07 2.36 -11.82
N VAL A 323 -15.97 1.51 -12.84
CA VAL A 323 -15.84 0.07 -12.69
C VAL A 323 -14.42 -0.36 -13.03
N PHE A 324 -13.67 -0.79 -12.01
CA PHE A 324 -12.28 -1.19 -12.13
C PHE A 324 -12.13 -2.71 -11.91
N ALA A 325 -11.56 -3.40 -12.89
CA ALA A 325 -11.18 -4.81 -12.77
C ALA A 325 -9.64 -4.92 -12.65
N PHE A 326 -9.20 -5.62 -11.61
CA PHE A 326 -7.78 -5.89 -11.36
C PHE A 326 -7.17 -6.86 -12.36
#